data_a8014d89f85a3ff66c9a9685b6076b46
#
_entry.id   a8014d89f85a3ff66c9a9685b6076b46
#
_cell.length_a   1.000
_cell.length_b   1.000
_cell.length_c   1.000
_cell.angle_alpha   90.00
_cell.angle_beta   90.00
_cell.angle_gamma   90.00
#
_symmetry.space_group_name_H-M   'P 1'
#
loop_
_entity.id
_entity.type
_entity.pdbx_description
1 polymer ?
#
loop_
_entity_poly.entity_id
_entity_poly.type
_entity_poly.pdbx_seq_one_letter_code
_entity_poly.pdbx_strand_id
1 'polypeptide(L)'
;MATKEDSALIAEHRRRMFVDSGQAESAAMDLMVTNFVEWVRPRLADGRYVGWLVQEDEAVVGGAGMWLMDFPPHFLDPVPLRAYLLNFYVAPAARGRGLAETLLKTAVDEARKRGIRVVSLHASRMGRPIYERNGFEGTNEMMLRGVA
;
A
#
# COMPACT_ATOMS: atom_id res chain seq x y z
N MET A 1 -1.16 2.85 -14.52
CA MET A 1 -0.36 3.24 -13.34
C MET A 1 -0.74 4.63 -12.87
N ALA A 2 -0.71 4.86 -11.58
CA ALA A 2 -1.01 6.16 -11.00
C ALA A 2 0.11 7.17 -11.28
N THR A 3 -0.27 8.45 -11.36
CA THR A 3 0.63 9.58 -11.53
C THR A 3 0.52 10.53 -10.33
N LYS A 4 1.39 11.53 -10.26
CA LYS A 4 1.33 12.54 -9.20
C LYS A 4 -0.03 13.26 -9.11
N GLU A 5 -0.79 13.29 -10.20
CA GLU A 5 -2.12 13.89 -10.23
C GLU A 5 -3.15 13.07 -9.45
N ASP A 6 -2.85 11.81 -9.18
CA ASP A 6 -3.70 10.90 -8.39
C ASP A 6 -3.44 10.96 -6.88
N SER A 7 -2.57 11.85 -6.42
CA SER A 7 -2.15 11.92 -5.01
C SER A 7 -3.32 12.06 -4.04
N ALA A 8 -4.28 12.94 -4.33
CA ALA A 8 -5.46 13.14 -3.49
C ALA A 8 -6.37 11.91 -3.46
N LEU A 9 -6.52 11.23 -4.60
CA LEU A 9 -7.31 10.00 -4.69
C LEU A 9 -6.66 8.87 -3.85
N ILE A 10 -5.35 8.72 -3.95
CA ILE A 10 -4.62 7.71 -3.18
C ILE A 10 -4.72 8.00 -1.67
N ALA A 11 -4.62 9.26 -1.29
CA ALA A 11 -4.81 9.67 0.11
C ALA A 11 -6.23 9.35 0.61
N GLU A 12 -7.25 9.52 -0.23
CA GLU A 12 -8.63 9.17 0.10
C GLU A 12 -8.80 7.65 0.23
N HIS A 13 -8.19 6.86 -0.64
CA HIS A 13 -8.17 5.40 -0.50
C HIS A 13 -7.53 4.98 0.83
N ARG A 14 -6.44 5.65 1.21
CA ARG A 14 -5.77 5.38 2.49
C ARG A 14 -6.68 5.70 3.67
N ARG A 15 -7.38 6.81 3.64
CA ARG A 15 -8.35 7.17 4.67
C ARG A 15 -9.46 6.10 4.78
N ARG A 16 -10.06 5.74 3.66
CA ARG A 16 -11.13 4.72 3.63
C ARG A 16 -10.65 3.36 4.10
N MET A 17 -9.44 2.99 3.73
CA MET A 17 -8.83 1.74 4.19
C MET A 17 -8.74 1.70 5.72
N PHE A 18 -8.31 2.77 6.36
CA PHE A 18 -8.24 2.84 7.82
C PHE A 18 -9.62 2.87 8.46
N VAL A 19 -10.57 3.61 7.90
CA VAL A 19 -11.96 3.63 8.40
C VAL A 19 -12.58 2.23 8.30
N ASP A 20 -12.40 1.53 7.19
CA ASP A 20 -12.90 0.18 7.00
C ASP A 20 -12.27 -0.83 7.97
N SER A 21 -11.05 -0.57 8.43
CA SER A 21 -10.38 -1.41 9.42
C SER A 21 -10.70 -1.02 10.88
N GLY A 22 -11.65 -0.12 11.09
CA GLY A 22 -12.17 0.22 12.40
C GLY A 22 -11.62 1.50 13.03
N GLN A 23 -10.79 2.26 12.31
CA GLN A 23 -10.29 3.55 12.81
C GLN A 23 -11.38 4.61 12.68
N ALA A 24 -11.57 5.40 13.73
CA ALA A 24 -12.52 6.51 13.70
C ALA A 24 -11.98 7.67 12.88
N GLU A 25 -12.87 8.38 12.20
CA GLU A 25 -12.53 9.67 11.62
C GLU A 25 -12.25 10.68 12.73
N SER A 26 -11.21 11.49 12.56
CA SER A 26 -10.71 12.40 13.60
C SER A 26 -9.83 13.48 12.98
N ALA A 27 -9.45 14.46 13.79
CA ALA A 27 -8.48 15.47 13.39
C ALA A 27 -7.12 14.83 13.02
N ALA A 28 -6.73 13.76 13.71
CA ALA A 28 -5.51 13.02 13.39
C ALA A 28 -5.60 12.34 12.02
N MET A 29 -6.77 11.82 11.66
CA MET A 29 -7.02 11.24 10.33
C MET A 29 -6.91 12.31 9.24
N ASP A 30 -7.53 13.47 9.46
CA ASP A 30 -7.48 14.59 8.51
C ASP A 30 -6.05 15.08 8.30
N LEU A 31 -5.28 15.20 9.37
CA LEU A 31 -3.87 15.59 9.30
C LEU A 31 -3.04 14.54 8.55
N MET A 32 -3.29 13.27 8.78
CA MET A 32 -2.63 12.18 8.05
C MET A 32 -2.91 12.28 6.55
N VAL A 33 -4.15 12.54 6.16
CA VAL A 33 -4.53 12.68 4.73
C VAL A 33 -3.77 13.84 4.09
N THR A 34 -3.75 15.00 4.74
CA THR A 34 -3.04 16.18 4.25
C THR A 34 -1.55 15.90 4.08
N ASN A 35 -0.92 15.35 5.09
CA ASN A 35 0.51 15.04 5.07
C ASN A 35 0.83 13.94 4.07
N PHE A 36 -0.08 12.98 3.88
CA PHE A 36 0.13 11.91 2.92
C PHE A 36 0.15 12.43 1.48
N VAL A 37 -0.71 13.36 1.12
CA VAL A 37 -0.70 13.98 -0.22
C VAL A 37 0.66 14.61 -0.50
N GLU A 38 1.19 15.37 0.44
CA GLU A 38 2.49 16.02 0.31
C GLU A 38 3.64 14.99 0.23
N TRP A 39 3.52 13.91 0.98
CA TRP A 39 4.53 12.85 1.00
C TRP A 39 4.55 12.02 -0.28
N VAL A 40 3.37 11.66 -0.80
CA VAL A 40 3.27 10.74 -1.94
C VAL A 40 3.53 11.42 -3.28
N ARG A 41 3.15 12.68 -3.43
CA ARG A 41 3.22 13.40 -4.70
C ARG A 41 4.63 13.40 -5.33
N PRO A 42 5.70 13.81 -4.65
CA PRO A 42 7.04 13.75 -5.23
C PRO A 42 7.51 12.31 -5.48
N ARG A 43 7.05 11.36 -4.69
CA ARG A 43 7.42 9.95 -4.83
C ARG A 43 6.73 9.27 -6.02
N LEU A 44 5.53 9.69 -6.35
CA LEU A 44 4.88 9.30 -7.61
C LEU A 44 5.62 9.90 -8.81
N ALA A 45 6.05 11.14 -8.69
CA ALA A 45 6.75 11.83 -9.78
C ALA A 45 8.11 11.22 -10.10
N ASP A 46 8.87 10.77 -9.09
CA ASP A 46 10.22 10.24 -9.27
C ASP A 46 10.32 8.70 -9.24
N GLY A 47 9.20 8.02 -9.11
CA GLY A 47 9.14 6.56 -9.16
C GLY A 47 9.45 5.84 -7.85
N ARG A 48 9.66 6.55 -6.73
CA ARG A 48 9.84 5.91 -5.42
C ARG A 48 8.54 5.35 -4.85
N TYR A 49 7.42 5.78 -5.39
CA TYR A 49 6.11 5.19 -5.13
C TYR A 49 5.49 4.78 -6.45
N VAL A 50 5.13 3.52 -6.57
CA VAL A 50 4.43 2.98 -7.74
C VAL A 50 3.00 2.67 -7.31
N GLY A 51 2.04 3.28 -8.00
CA GLY A 51 0.63 3.09 -7.70
C GLY A 51 -0.12 2.45 -8.85
N TRP A 52 -1.10 1.64 -8.51
CA TRP A 52 -2.04 1.03 -9.46
C TRP A 52 -3.46 1.42 -9.08
N LEU A 53 -4.24 1.75 -10.09
CA LEU A 53 -5.66 2.08 -9.93
C LEU A 53 -6.48 1.11 -10.77
N VAL A 54 -7.58 0.63 -10.22
CA VAL A 54 -8.55 -0.20 -10.94
C VAL A 54 -9.69 0.71 -11.36
N GLN A 55 -9.93 0.77 -12.65
CA GLN A 55 -10.98 1.59 -13.23
C GLN A 55 -12.05 0.71 -13.86
N GLU A 56 -13.29 0.97 -13.53
CA GLU A 56 -14.45 0.35 -14.16
C GLU A 56 -15.35 1.45 -14.69
N ASP A 57 -15.64 1.41 -15.99
CA ASP A 57 -16.29 2.51 -16.70
C ASP A 57 -15.48 3.80 -16.48
N GLU A 58 -16.07 4.83 -15.91
CA GLU A 58 -15.37 6.09 -15.63
C GLU A 58 -14.98 6.26 -14.16
N ALA A 59 -15.21 5.22 -13.34
CA ALA A 59 -14.97 5.28 -11.90
C ALA A 59 -13.74 4.47 -11.50
N VAL A 60 -12.92 5.02 -10.60
CA VAL A 60 -11.86 4.28 -9.94
C VAL A 60 -12.47 3.52 -8.76
N VAL A 61 -12.38 2.20 -8.80
CA VAL A 61 -13.01 1.31 -7.82
C VAL A 61 -12.02 0.67 -6.84
N GLY A 62 -10.74 0.94 -7.02
CA GLY A 62 -9.73 0.42 -6.10
C GLY A 62 -8.33 0.81 -6.50
N GLY A 63 -7.38 0.43 -5.68
CA GLY A 63 -5.97 0.69 -5.94
C GLY A 63 -5.06 0.04 -4.93
N ALA A 64 -3.76 0.13 -5.21
CA ALA A 64 -2.69 -0.34 -4.36
C ALA A 64 -1.43 0.47 -4.62
N GLY A 65 -0.52 0.45 -3.66
CA GLY A 65 0.76 1.12 -3.79
C GLY A 65 1.92 0.27 -3.34
N MET A 66 3.07 0.57 -3.90
CA MET A 66 4.36 0.03 -3.51
C MET A 66 5.32 1.18 -3.27
N TRP A 67 5.77 1.32 -2.05
CA TRP A 67 6.80 2.29 -1.69
C TRP A 67 8.16 1.59 -1.74
N LEU A 68 9.06 2.13 -2.54
CA LEU A 68 10.45 1.69 -2.62
C LEU A 68 11.23 2.45 -1.56
N MET A 69 11.42 1.81 -0.41
CA MET A 69 12.06 2.46 0.72
C MET A 69 13.54 2.09 0.82
N ASP A 70 14.35 3.07 1.19
CA ASP A 70 15.73 2.82 1.57
C ASP A 70 15.76 1.92 2.79
N PHE A 71 16.46 0.80 2.68
CA PHE A 71 16.52 -0.19 3.74
C PHE A 71 17.93 -0.79 3.82
N PRO A 72 18.44 -1.01 5.03
CA PRO A 72 19.79 -1.55 5.15
C PRO A 72 19.91 -2.92 4.47
N PRO A 73 21.01 -3.20 3.78
CA PRO A 73 21.25 -4.52 3.22
C PRO A 73 21.07 -5.62 4.26
N HIS A 74 20.40 -6.68 3.87
CA HIS A 74 20.05 -7.79 4.74
C HIS A 74 20.48 -9.11 4.11
N PHE A 75 20.69 -10.15 4.92
CA PHE A 75 21.07 -11.45 4.36
C PHE A 75 20.00 -12.08 3.46
N LEU A 76 18.73 -11.68 3.64
CA LEU A 76 17.63 -12.10 2.76
C LEU A 76 17.63 -11.33 1.44
N ASP A 77 18.11 -10.09 1.45
CA ASP A 77 18.21 -9.23 0.27
C ASP A 77 19.36 -8.23 0.46
N PRO A 78 20.47 -8.39 -0.29
CA PRO A 78 21.60 -7.47 -0.18
C PRO A 78 21.38 -6.11 -0.85
N VAL A 79 20.29 -5.95 -1.59
CA VAL A 79 19.95 -4.67 -2.21
C VAL A 79 19.45 -3.72 -1.13
N PRO A 80 19.95 -2.46 -1.07
CA PRO A 80 19.53 -1.50 -0.03
C PRO A 80 18.17 -0.86 -0.36
N LEU A 81 17.21 -1.68 -0.72
CA LEU A 81 15.90 -1.27 -1.17
C LEU A 81 14.88 -2.33 -0.78
N ARG A 82 13.78 -1.91 -0.18
CA ARG A 82 12.68 -2.80 0.17
C ARG A 82 11.40 -2.30 -0.46
N ALA A 83 10.60 -3.23 -0.98
CA ALA A 83 9.26 -2.91 -1.43
C ALA A 83 8.29 -3.03 -0.25
N TYR A 84 7.63 -1.93 0.08
CA TYR A 84 6.60 -1.88 1.11
C TYR A 84 5.26 -1.65 0.44
N LEU A 85 4.35 -2.61 0.58
CA LEU A 85 3.01 -2.52 -0.01
C LEU A 85 2.08 -1.79 0.94
N LEU A 86 1.27 -0.88 0.40
CA LEU A 86 0.37 -0.07 1.20
C LEU A 86 -0.82 0.39 0.36
N ASN A 87 -1.82 0.93 1.03
CA ASN A 87 -2.99 1.55 0.40
C ASN A 87 -3.80 0.60 -0.50
N PHE A 88 -3.88 -0.66 -0.11
CA PHE A 88 -4.75 -1.62 -0.77
C PHE A 88 -6.20 -1.31 -0.39
N TYR A 89 -6.96 -0.88 -1.38
CA TYR A 89 -8.35 -0.51 -1.19
C TYR A 89 -9.20 -0.97 -2.37
N VAL A 90 -10.37 -1.52 -2.07
CA VAL A 90 -11.39 -1.85 -3.06
C VAL A 90 -12.71 -1.29 -2.57
N ALA A 91 -13.38 -0.52 -3.41
CA ALA A 91 -14.68 0.06 -3.07
C ALA A 91 -15.69 -1.04 -2.74
N PRO A 92 -16.58 -0.83 -1.75
CA PRO A 92 -17.50 -1.88 -1.28
C PRO A 92 -18.26 -2.59 -2.39
N ALA A 93 -18.77 -1.85 -3.38
CA ALA A 93 -19.52 -2.43 -4.50
C ALA A 93 -18.67 -3.30 -5.44
N ALA A 94 -17.35 -3.17 -5.39
CA ALA A 94 -16.42 -3.90 -6.25
C ALA A 94 -15.75 -5.08 -5.53
N ARG A 95 -16.09 -5.34 -4.28
CA ARG A 95 -15.51 -6.42 -3.47
C ARG A 95 -16.05 -7.79 -3.88
N GLY A 96 -15.33 -8.84 -3.50
CA GLY A 96 -15.74 -10.23 -3.78
C GLY A 96 -15.44 -10.70 -5.20
N ARG A 97 -14.63 -9.95 -5.97
CA ARG A 97 -14.26 -10.28 -7.34
C ARG A 97 -12.77 -10.53 -7.55
N GLY A 98 -12.02 -10.66 -6.47
CA GLY A 98 -10.58 -10.94 -6.53
C GLY A 98 -9.69 -9.75 -6.92
N LEU A 99 -10.19 -8.50 -6.88
CA LEU A 99 -9.41 -7.33 -7.29
C LEU A 99 -8.21 -7.08 -6.38
N ALA A 100 -8.38 -7.24 -5.06
CA ALA A 100 -7.28 -7.08 -4.11
C ALA A 100 -6.15 -8.07 -4.37
N GLU A 101 -6.48 -9.31 -4.66
CA GLU A 101 -5.48 -10.34 -4.96
C GLU A 101 -4.77 -10.08 -6.30
N THR A 102 -5.51 -9.60 -7.29
CA THR A 102 -4.93 -9.19 -8.58
C THR A 102 -3.95 -8.03 -8.38
N LEU A 103 -4.32 -7.03 -7.60
CA LEU A 103 -3.44 -5.92 -7.24
C LEU A 103 -2.18 -6.40 -6.51
N LEU A 104 -2.34 -7.33 -5.57
CA LEU A 104 -1.23 -7.91 -4.83
C LEU A 104 -0.23 -8.61 -5.77
N LYS A 105 -0.73 -9.46 -6.66
CA LYS A 105 0.11 -10.16 -7.63
C LYS A 105 0.83 -9.19 -8.56
N THR A 106 0.15 -8.16 -9.02
CA THR A 106 0.74 -7.11 -9.86
C THR A 106 1.89 -6.40 -9.14
N ALA A 107 1.68 -6.03 -7.88
CA ALA A 107 2.71 -5.34 -7.08
C ALA A 107 3.92 -6.25 -6.81
N VAL A 108 3.69 -7.50 -6.46
CA VAL A 108 4.76 -8.48 -6.21
C VAL A 108 5.56 -8.75 -7.49
N ASP A 109 4.90 -8.87 -8.63
CA ASP A 109 5.58 -9.06 -9.91
C ASP A 109 6.42 -7.85 -10.30
N GLU A 110 5.96 -6.65 -10.00
CA GLU A 110 6.74 -5.44 -10.22
C GLU A 110 8.00 -5.40 -9.33
N ALA A 111 7.87 -5.78 -8.07
CA ALA A 111 9.02 -5.90 -7.17
C ALA A 111 10.04 -6.91 -7.71
N ARG A 112 9.59 -8.06 -8.19
CA ARG A 112 10.46 -9.08 -8.80
C ARG A 112 11.19 -8.56 -10.03
N LYS A 113 10.49 -7.84 -10.91
CA LYS A 113 11.10 -7.23 -12.10
C LYS A 113 12.21 -6.26 -11.74
N ARG A 114 12.11 -5.62 -10.58
CA ARG A 114 13.13 -4.68 -10.08
C ARG A 114 14.25 -5.38 -9.31
N GLY A 115 14.22 -6.70 -9.21
CA GLY A 115 15.24 -7.48 -8.49
C GLY A 115 15.12 -7.42 -6.98
N ILE A 116 13.99 -6.94 -6.46
CA ILE A 116 13.73 -6.85 -5.01
C ILE A 116 13.25 -8.22 -4.52
N ARG A 117 13.87 -8.74 -3.47
CA ARG A 117 13.59 -10.07 -2.95
C ARG A 117 12.70 -10.06 -1.72
N VAL A 118 12.62 -8.95 -1.00
CA VAL A 118 11.81 -8.84 0.20
C VAL A 118 10.72 -7.79 0.00
N VAL A 119 9.48 -8.25 0.15
CA VAL A 119 8.28 -7.41 0.08
C VAL A 119 7.60 -7.49 1.44
N SER A 120 7.31 -6.36 2.04
CA SER A 120 6.64 -6.29 3.33
C SER A 120 5.39 -5.43 3.28
N LEU A 121 4.51 -5.63 4.25
CA LEU A 121 3.27 -4.86 4.41
C LEU A 121 2.78 -4.98 5.86
N HIS A 122 1.86 -4.10 6.23
CA HIS A 122 1.07 -4.25 7.44
C HIS A 122 -0.32 -4.74 7.06
N ALA A 123 -0.66 -5.96 7.47
CA ALA A 123 -1.93 -6.58 7.12
C ALA A 123 -3.04 -6.12 8.07
N SER A 124 -4.17 -5.69 7.50
CA SER A 124 -5.41 -5.59 8.27
C SER A 124 -5.91 -6.99 8.61
N ARG A 125 -6.76 -7.07 9.63
CA ARG A 125 -7.37 -8.35 10.03
C ARG A 125 -8.11 -9.01 8.87
N MET A 126 -8.84 -8.23 8.07
CA MET A 126 -9.62 -8.73 6.94
C MET A 126 -8.75 -9.08 5.72
N GLY A 127 -7.65 -8.36 5.51
CA GLY A 127 -6.75 -8.61 4.38
C GLY A 127 -5.77 -9.76 4.62
N ARG A 128 -5.49 -10.09 5.87
CA ARG A 128 -4.49 -11.08 6.24
C ARG A 128 -4.64 -12.43 5.51
N PRO A 129 -5.84 -13.03 5.38
CA PRO A 129 -5.99 -14.31 4.67
C PRO A 129 -5.52 -14.26 3.21
N ILE A 130 -5.72 -13.14 2.53
CA ILE A 130 -5.27 -12.96 1.14
C ILE A 130 -3.74 -12.96 1.10
N TYR A 131 -3.09 -12.26 2.00
CA TYR A 131 -1.63 -12.20 2.06
C TYR A 131 -1.01 -13.55 2.41
N GLU A 132 -1.55 -14.24 3.42
CA GLU A 132 -1.07 -15.56 3.82
C GLU A 132 -1.21 -16.58 2.67
N ARG A 133 -2.33 -16.54 1.94
CA ARG A 133 -2.58 -17.39 0.78
C ARG A 133 -1.58 -17.15 -0.36
N ASN A 134 -0.98 -15.96 -0.39
CA ASN A 134 0.01 -15.58 -1.40
C ASN A 134 1.45 -15.62 -0.87
N GLY A 135 1.70 -16.33 0.23
CA GLY A 135 3.03 -16.60 0.74
C GLY A 135 3.58 -15.60 1.74
N PHE A 136 2.80 -14.61 2.15
CA PHE A 136 3.21 -13.69 3.22
C PHE A 136 3.08 -14.38 4.58
N GLU A 137 4.02 -14.09 5.45
CA GLU A 137 4.04 -14.63 6.81
C GLU A 137 4.40 -13.55 7.81
N GLY A 138 3.95 -13.71 9.05
CA GLY A 138 4.29 -12.80 10.13
C GLY A 138 5.78 -12.86 10.45
N THR A 139 6.34 -11.74 10.84
CA THR A 139 7.75 -11.62 11.21
C THR A 139 7.92 -11.31 12.69
N ASN A 140 9.16 -11.08 13.09
CA ASN A 140 9.53 -10.70 14.44
C ASN A 140 9.59 -9.18 14.65
N GLU A 141 9.05 -8.41 13.72
CA GLU A 141 8.97 -6.96 13.89
C GLU A 141 8.11 -6.61 15.10
N MET A 142 8.57 -5.65 15.90
CA MET A 142 7.86 -5.17 17.08
C MET A 142 7.67 -3.65 16.99
N MET A 143 6.56 -3.16 17.51
CA MET A 143 6.20 -1.74 17.48
C MET A 143 5.91 -1.23 18.88
N LEU A 144 6.56 -0.13 19.26
CA LEU A 144 6.22 0.63 20.47
C LEU A 144 5.42 1.87 20.05
N ARG A 145 4.27 2.05 20.64
CA ARG A 145 3.38 3.20 20.38
C ARG A 145 3.40 4.17 21.53
N GLY A 146 3.15 5.44 21.24
CA GLY A 146 3.00 6.47 22.27
C GLY A 146 4.29 6.81 22.99
N VAL A 147 5.41 6.82 22.28
CA VAL A 147 6.73 7.16 22.86
C VAL A 147 6.83 8.64 23.24
N ALA A 148 6.12 9.52 22.54
CA ALA A 148 6.16 10.97 22.76
C ALA A 148 5.07 11.45 23.67
#